data_80defb39b0666d06f1651660c2e11e89
#
_entry.id   80defb39b0666d06f1651660c2e11e89
#
_cell.length_a   1.000
_cell.length_b   1.000
_cell.length_c   1.000
_cell.angle_alpha   90.00
_cell.angle_beta   90.00
_cell.angle_gamma   90.00
#
_symmetry.space_group_name_H-M   'P 1'
#
loop_
_entity.id
_entity.type
_entity.pdbx_description
1 polymer ?
#
loop_
_entity_poly.entity_id
_entity_poly.type
_entity_poly.pdbx_seq_one_letter_code
_entity_poly.pdbx_strand_id
1 'polypeptide(L)'
;EMSLDQGFDIVLIDSWAEVNDMVQEENGWTRKKAESWLLDLMDKHNKAGNELKKHTAFINIQQMTKGGDFAGSNRIKHMTTAMAHLKFDGRGRDAQRYLIFSKNRRGDVGDKIYFSLFRPGNVEYSFEQV
;
A
#
# COMPACT_ATOMS: atom_id res chain seq x y z
N GLU A 1 -2.77 11.85 13.88
CA GLU A 1 -3.43 12.92 13.12
C GLU A 1 -2.59 14.19 13.11
N MET A 2 -2.20 14.73 14.27
CA MET A 2 -1.38 15.95 14.36
C MET A 2 -0.08 15.90 13.56
N SER A 3 0.55 14.75 13.46
CA SER A 3 1.77 14.58 12.65
C SER A 3 1.52 14.81 11.18
N LEU A 4 0.37 14.39 10.65
CA LEU A 4 -0.01 14.58 9.25
C LEU A 4 -0.27 16.04 8.91
N ASP A 5 -0.78 16.81 9.85
CA ASP A 5 -1.06 18.24 9.67
C ASP A 5 0.21 19.09 9.48
N GLN A 6 1.39 18.53 9.78
CA GLN A 6 2.68 19.14 9.45
C GLN A 6 2.99 19.11 7.94
N GLY A 7 2.26 18.34 7.15
CA GLY A 7 2.31 18.35 5.70
C GLY A 7 3.52 17.63 5.12
N PHE A 8 3.63 16.32 5.36
CA PHE A 8 4.62 15.47 4.71
C PHE A 8 4.28 15.25 3.24
N ASP A 9 5.29 15.11 2.39
CA ASP A 9 5.11 14.78 0.99
C ASP A 9 4.71 13.32 0.78
N ILE A 10 5.36 12.42 1.53
CA ILE A 10 5.10 10.98 1.49
C ILE A 10 4.97 10.44 2.92
N VAL A 11 3.96 9.62 3.14
CA VAL A 11 3.76 8.88 4.38
C VAL A 11 3.72 7.39 4.06
N LEU A 12 4.62 6.63 4.67
CA LEU A 12 4.67 5.18 4.60
C LEU A 12 4.00 4.58 5.83
N ILE A 13 3.03 3.72 5.64
CA ILE A 13 2.32 2.99 6.69
C ILE A 13 2.70 1.51 6.61
N ASP A 14 3.47 1.02 7.56
CA ASP A 14 3.86 -0.38 7.71
C ASP A 14 3.50 -0.87 9.12
N SER A 15 2.46 -1.61 9.27
CA SER A 15 1.51 -2.09 8.28
C SER A 15 0.13 -1.46 8.50
N TRP A 16 -0.70 -1.48 7.48
CA TRP A 16 -2.08 -1.02 7.57
C TRP A 16 -2.87 -1.72 8.69
N ALA A 17 -2.73 -3.06 8.80
CA ALA A 17 -3.42 -3.84 9.82
C ALA A 17 -3.07 -3.38 11.25
N GLU A 18 -1.79 -3.16 11.53
CA GLU A 18 -1.34 -2.72 12.86
C GLU A 18 -1.86 -1.34 13.22
N VAL A 19 -1.81 -0.40 12.28
CA VAL A 19 -2.34 0.96 12.51
C VAL A 19 -3.85 0.91 12.72
N ASN A 20 -4.56 0.08 11.96
CA ASN A 20 -6.00 -0.11 12.15
C ASN A 20 -6.34 -0.70 13.52
N ASP A 21 -5.59 -1.69 13.98
CA ASP A 21 -5.76 -2.29 15.30
C ASP A 21 -5.50 -1.26 16.42
N MET A 22 -4.46 -0.45 16.31
CA MET A 22 -4.19 0.63 17.27
C MET A 22 -5.34 1.63 17.35
N VAL A 23 -5.88 2.04 16.22
CA VAL A 23 -7.04 2.98 16.19
C VAL A 23 -8.28 2.35 16.81
N GLN A 24 -8.51 1.06 16.60
CA GLN A 24 -9.59 0.32 17.26
C GLN A 24 -9.45 0.33 18.78
N GLU A 25 -8.27 -0.02 19.28
CA GLU A 25 -7.99 -0.13 20.70
C GLU A 25 -8.09 1.23 21.41
N GLU A 26 -7.48 2.25 20.84
CA GLU A 26 -7.50 3.60 21.44
C GLU A 26 -8.90 4.22 21.52
N ASN A 27 -9.79 3.89 20.61
CA ASN A 27 -11.12 4.50 20.54
C ASN A 27 -12.27 3.55 20.89
N GLY A 28 -12.00 2.29 21.12
CA GLY A 28 -13.03 1.27 21.32
C GLY A 28 -13.95 1.09 20.10
N TRP A 29 -13.40 1.25 18.90
CA TRP A 29 -14.16 1.15 17.66
C TRP A 29 -14.12 -0.25 17.06
N THR A 30 -15.11 -0.53 16.20
CA THR A 30 -15.06 -1.71 15.34
C THR A 30 -13.98 -1.55 14.27
N ARG A 31 -13.51 -2.67 13.73
CA ARG A 31 -12.53 -2.67 12.63
C ARG A 31 -12.99 -1.83 11.44
N LYS A 32 -14.26 -1.97 11.06
CA LYS A 32 -14.85 -1.23 9.95
C LYS A 32 -14.88 0.28 10.20
N LYS A 33 -15.19 0.69 11.42
CA LYS A 33 -15.21 2.12 11.78
C LYS A 33 -13.81 2.71 11.77
N ALA A 34 -12.82 2.01 12.33
CA ALA A 34 -11.43 2.44 12.34
C ALA A 34 -10.87 2.55 10.91
N GLU A 35 -11.12 1.56 10.06
CA GLU A 35 -10.72 1.58 8.65
C GLU A 35 -11.34 2.77 7.90
N SER A 36 -12.63 3.01 8.09
CA SER A 36 -13.32 4.13 7.45
C SER A 36 -12.71 5.47 7.87
N TRP A 37 -12.42 5.64 9.15
CA TRP A 37 -11.80 6.85 9.69
C TRP A 37 -10.39 7.07 9.12
N LEU A 38 -9.57 6.02 9.05
CA LEU A 38 -8.23 6.08 8.47
C LEU A 38 -8.26 6.47 6.99
N LEU A 39 -9.17 5.88 6.22
CA LEU A 39 -9.33 6.19 4.80
C LEU A 39 -9.77 7.64 4.58
N ASP A 40 -10.69 8.14 5.40
CA ASP A 40 -11.15 9.52 5.33
C ASP A 40 -10.00 10.49 5.71
N LEU A 41 -9.20 10.14 6.69
CA LEU A 41 -8.02 10.92 7.08
C LEU A 41 -6.99 11.00 5.93
N MET A 42 -6.69 9.88 5.28
CA MET A 42 -5.78 9.86 4.14
C MET A 42 -6.35 10.67 2.96
N ASP A 43 -7.63 10.53 2.66
CA ASP A 43 -8.28 11.28 1.58
C ASP A 43 -8.20 12.80 1.82
N LYS A 44 -8.43 13.23 3.06
CA LYS A 44 -8.29 14.63 3.47
C LYS A 44 -6.92 15.21 3.11
N HIS A 45 -5.84 14.45 3.33
CA HIS A 45 -4.48 14.91 3.06
C HIS A 45 -3.99 14.66 1.63
N ASN A 46 -4.60 13.70 0.94
CA ASN A 46 -4.24 13.37 -0.44
C ASN A 46 -5.03 14.17 -1.47
N LYS A 47 -6.19 14.68 -1.12
CA LYS A 47 -7.09 15.37 -2.04
C LYS A 47 -6.48 16.67 -2.56
N ALA A 48 -6.56 16.87 -3.87
CA ALA A 48 -6.17 18.14 -4.49
C ALA A 48 -7.03 19.30 -3.99
N GLY A 49 -6.39 20.41 -3.66
CA GLY A 49 -7.07 21.61 -3.14
C GLY A 49 -7.57 21.48 -1.71
N ASN A 50 -6.99 20.57 -0.91
CA ASN A 50 -7.30 20.47 0.52
C ASN A 50 -6.93 21.75 1.29
N GLU A 51 -7.51 21.93 2.45
CA GLU A 51 -7.32 23.12 3.29
C GLU A 51 -5.86 23.38 3.69
N LEU A 52 -5.06 22.32 3.77
CA LEU A 52 -3.64 22.39 4.12
C LEU A 52 -2.76 22.87 2.95
N LYS A 53 -3.34 23.01 1.75
CA LYS A 53 -2.65 23.43 0.52
C LYS A 53 -1.40 22.59 0.22
N LYS A 54 -1.35 21.35 0.73
CA LYS A 54 -0.27 20.41 0.57
C LYS A 54 -0.82 19.03 0.27
N HIS A 55 -0.21 18.38 -0.70
CA HIS A 55 -0.60 17.05 -1.15
C HIS A 55 0.32 15.99 -0.53
N THR A 56 -0.22 15.07 0.23
CA THR A 56 0.51 13.95 0.82
C THR A 56 0.18 12.67 0.07
N ALA A 57 1.19 11.99 -0.44
CA ALA A 57 1.06 10.65 -0.99
C ALA A 57 1.21 9.60 0.12
N PHE A 58 0.35 8.58 0.11
CA PHE A 58 0.37 7.48 1.08
C PHE A 58 0.78 6.18 0.41
N ILE A 59 1.75 5.50 1.01
CA ILE A 59 2.18 4.15 0.64
C ILE A 59 1.81 3.22 1.80
N ASN A 60 0.83 2.36 1.59
CA ASN A 60 0.34 1.44 2.60
C ASN A 60 0.84 0.03 2.31
N ILE A 61 1.50 -0.57 3.30
CA ILE A 61 1.94 -1.96 3.26
C ILE A 61 0.89 -2.82 3.95
N GLN A 62 0.44 -3.84 3.24
CA GLN A 62 -0.56 -4.79 3.73
C GLN A 62 -0.09 -6.22 3.45
N GLN A 63 -0.18 -7.07 4.45
CA GLN A 63 0.06 -8.49 4.26
C GLN A 63 -1.10 -9.14 3.51
N MET A 64 -0.77 -10.09 2.64
CA MET A 64 -1.75 -10.92 1.97
C MET A 64 -2.14 -12.12 2.86
N THR A 65 -3.37 -12.59 2.71
CA THR A 65 -3.80 -13.84 3.33
C THR A 65 -3.05 -15.04 2.73
N LYS A 66 -3.07 -16.18 3.41
CA LYS A 66 -2.48 -17.44 2.90
C LYS A 66 -3.05 -17.88 1.54
N GLY A 67 -4.28 -17.47 1.23
CA GLY A 67 -4.91 -17.70 -0.08
C GLY A 67 -4.48 -16.72 -1.17
N GLY A 68 -3.63 -15.75 -0.86
CA GLY A 68 -3.18 -14.74 -1.80
C GLY A 68 -4.16 -13.59 -2.02
N ASP A 69 -5.21 -13.50 -1.20
CA ASP A 69 -6.18 -12.43 -1.28
C ASP A 69 -5.78 -11.23 -0.41
N PHE A 70 -6.20 -10.07 -0.84
CA PHE A 70 -6.03 -8.84 -0.08
C PHE A 70 -6.93 -8.85 1.17
N ALA A 71 -6.33 -8.75 2.35
CA ALA A 71 -7.03 -8.72 3.63
C ALA A 71 -7.57 -7.31 3.95
N GLY A 72 -8.38 -6.73 3.09
CA GLY A 72 -8.96 -5.41 3.28
C GLY A 72 -10.32 -5.27 2.65
N SER A 73 -11.00 -4.18 2.95
CA SER A 73 -12.32 -3.91 2.37
C SER A 73 -12.22 -3.52 0.89
N ASN A 74 -13.32 -3.69 0.18
CA ASN A 74 -13.44 -3.20 -1.19
C ASN A 74 -13.26 -1.68 -1.29
N ARG A 75 -13.55 -0.93 -0.23
CA ARG A 75 -13.34 0.51 -0.20
C ARG A 75 -11.88 0.88 -0.40
N ILE A 76 -10.95 0.17 0.24
CA ILE A 76 -9.50 0.37 0.04
C ILE A 76 -9.13 0.20 -1.43
N LYS A 77 -9.64 -0.86 -2.06
CA LYS A 77 -9.39 -1.11 -3.49
C LYS A 77 -9.91 0.00 -4.38
N HIS A 78 -11.06 0.59 -4.03
CA HIS A 78 -11.65 1.68 -4.81
C HIS A 78 -10.92 3.00 -4.63
N MET A 79 -10.46 3.31 -3.42
CA MET A 79 -9.82 4.58 -3.11
C MET A 79 -8.36 4.66 -3.54
N THR A 80 -7.64 3.55 -3.62
CA THR A 80 -6.23 3.54 -4.00
C THR A 80 -6.03 3.86 -5.48
N THR A 81 -5.01 4.65 -5.79
CA THR A 81 -4.60 4.96 -7.16
C THR A 81 -3.95 3.76 -7.83
N ALA A 82 -3.14 3.02 -7.09
CA ALA A 82 -2.46 1.82 -7.57
C ALA A 82 -2.39 0.77 -6.46
N MET A 83 -2.43 -0.50 -6.86
CA MET A 83 -2.18 -1.65 -5.99
C MET A 83 -1.14 -2.54 -6.64
N ALA A 84 -0.04 -2.75 -5.94
CA ALA A 84 1.04 -3.62 -6.36
C ALA A 84 1.15 -4.81 -5.41
N HIS A 85 1.49 -5.95 -5.97
CA HIS A 85 1.73 -7.18 -5.22
C HIS A 85 3.17 -7.62 -5.41
N LEU A 86 3.83 -7.95 -4.30
CA LEU A 86 5.13 -8.59 -4.31
C LEU A 86 4.93 -10.10 -4.20
N LYS A 87 5.44 -10.84 -5.17
CA LYS A 87 5.25 -12.28 -5.27
C LYS A 87 6.55 -13.00 -5.63
N PHE A 88 6.52 -14.33 -5.45
CA PHE A 88 7.56 -15.21 -5.94
C PHE A 88 7.07 -15.95 -7.19
N ASP A 89 7.96 -16.07 -8.19
CA ASP A 89 7.78 -16.93 -9.34
C ASP A 89 8.66 -18.18 -9.15
N GLY A 90 8.03 -19.35 -9.10
CA GLY A 90 8.69 -20.60 -8.77
C GLY A 90 8.68 -20.93 -7.27
N ARG A 91 9.44 -21.95 -6.90
CA ARG A 91 9.53 -22.47 -5.52
C ARG A 91 10.99 -22.65 -5.10
N GLY A 92 11.23 -22.57 -3.79
CA GLY A 92 12.54 -22.82 -3.21
C GLY A 92 13.45 -21.59 -3.22
N ARG A 93 14.77 -21.86 -3.11
CA ARG A 93 15.77 -20.79 -2.95
C ARG A 93 15.98 -19.96 -4.22
N ASP A 94 15.70 -20.54 -5.37
CA ASP A 94 15.91 -19.91 -6.69
C ASP A 94 14.64 -19.20 -7.21
N ALA A 95 13.59 -19.11 -6.37
CA ALA A 95 12.38 -18.40 -6.72
C ALA A 95 12.67 -16.92 -6.99
N GLN A 96 12.31 -16.46 -8.17
CA GLN A 96 12.46 -15.05 -8.54
C GLN A 96 11.38 -14.19 -7.86
N ARG A 97 11.74 -12.99 -7.49
CA ARG A 97 10.80 -12.02 -6.95
C ARG A 97 10.31 -11.11 -8.05
N TYR A 98 9.04 -10.81 -8.03
CA TYR A 98 8.47 -9.83 -8.95
C TYR A 98 7.41 -8.97 -8.27
N LEU A 99 7.24 -7.78 -8.83
CA LEU A 99 6.16 -6.86 -8.52
C LEU A 99 5.18 -6.87 -9.69
N ILE A 100 3.91 -6.89 -9.40
CA ILE A 100 2.84 -6.81 -10.40
C ILE A 100 1.75 -5.85 -9.92
N PHE A 101 1.30 -4.95 -10.79
CA PHE A 101 0.17 -4.10 -10.50
C PHE A 101 -1.13 -4.82 -10.82
N SER A 102 -2.02 -4.91 -9.84
CA SER A 102 -3.41 -5.35 -10.03
C SER A 102 -4.36 -4.19 -10.30
N LYS A 103 -3.94 -2.99 -9.96
CA LYS A 103 -4.63 -1.73 -10.24
C LYS A 103 -3.60 -0.64 -10.48
N ASN A 104 -3.78 0.14 -11.52
CA ASN A 104 -2.96 1.32 -11.79
C ASN A 104 -3.75 2.31 -12.65
N ARG A 105 -4.21 3.39 -12.05
CA ARG A 105 -5.00 4.42 -12.76
C ARG A 105 -4.17 5.25 -13.74
N ARG A 106 -2.84 5.17 -13.65
CA ARG A 106 -1.93 6.01 -14.46
C ARG A 106 -0.99 5.21 -15.34
N GLY A 107 -1.18 3.91 -15.45
CA GLY A 107 -0.30 3.03 -16.22
C GLY A 107 -0.89 1.65 -16.41
N ASP A 108 -0.07 0.74 -16.89
CA ASP A 108 -0.47 -0.62 -17.21
C ASP A 108 -0.58 -1.51 -15.97
N VAL A 109 -1.30 -2.60 -16.12
CA VAL A 109 -1.46 -3.65 -15.12
C VAL A 109 -1.10 -5.00 -15.73
N GLY A 110 -0.70 -5.95 -14.89
CA GLY A 110 -0.47 -7.34 -15.30
C GLY A 110 0.96 -7.66 -15.74
N ASP A 111 1.80 -6.67 -15.99
CA ASP A 111 3.22 -6.89 -16.31
C ASP A 111 4.02 -7.21 -15.07
N LYS A 112 4.85 -8.24 -15.13
CA LYS A 112 5.75 -8.64 -14.06
C LYS A 112 7.03 -7.82 -14.13
N ILE A 113 7.40 -7.18 -13.04
CA ILE A 113 8.67 -6.48 -12.89
C ILE A 113 9.54 -7.33 -11.96
N TYR A 114 10.49 -8.05 -12.52
CA TYR A 114 11.41 -8.88 -11.73
C TYR A 114 12.49 -8.04 -11.08
N PHE A 115 12.83 -8.40 -9.84
CA PHE A 115 13.90 -7.76 -9.11
C PHE A 115 14.69 -8.75 -8.26
N SER A 116 15.93 -8.41 -7.99
CA SER A 116 16.81 -9.15 -7.10
C SER A 116 17.35 -8.24 -6.00
N LEU A 117 17.47 -8.81 -4.81
CA LEU A 117 18.06 -8.13 -3.66
C LEU A 117 19.46 -8.69 -3.44
N PHE A 118 20.48 -7.87 -3.64
CA PHE A 118 21.87 -8.23 -3.38
C PHE A 118 22.36 -7.63 -2.07
N ARG A 119 23.35 -8.27 -1.49
CA ARG A 119 24.07 -7.70 -0.34
C ARG A 119 25.17 -6.78 -0.83
N PRO A 120 25.36 -5.63 -0.17
CA PRO A 120 24.48 -4.94 0.75
C PRO A 120 23.54 -3.96 0.06
N GLY A 121 22.23 -4.22 0.05
CA GLY A 121 21.21 -3.23 -0.32
C GLY A 121 21.04 -2.87 -1.80
N ASN A 122 21.75 -3.52 -2.71
CA ASN A 122 21.56 -3.29 -4.14
C ASN A 122 20.30 -3.99 -4.65
N VAL A 123 19.55 -3.29 -5.48
CA VAL A 123 18.38 -3.83 -6.17
C VAL A 123 18.63 -3.78 -7.67
N GLU A 124 18.59 -4.93 -8.32
CA GLU A 124 18.53 -5.03 -9.78
C GLU A 124 17.12 -5.42 -10.20
N TYR A 125 16.65 -4.83 -11.28
CA TYR A 125 15.33 -5.11 -11.82
C TYR A 125 15.37 -5.34 -13.33
N SER A 126 14.45 -6.15 -13.80
CA SER A 126 14.21 -6.37 -15.21
C SER A 126 12.72 -6.44 -15.49
N PHE A 127 12.35 -6.08 -16.70
CA PHE A 127 10.98 -6.17 -17.18
C PHE A 127 10.82 -7.38 -18.06
N GLU A 128 9.77 -8.15 -17.83
CA GLU A 128 9.28 -9.14 -18.75
C GLU A 128 7.94 -8.64 -19.31
N GLN A 129 7.92 -8.37 -20.60
CA GLN A 129 6.66 -8.08 -21.30
C GLN A 129 5.99 -9.41 -21.63
N VAL A 130 4.76 -9.50 -21.21
CA VAL A 130 3.92 -10.66 -21.52
C VAL A 130 3.32 -10.51 -22.91
#